data_fa2fccd462961154eee54d7edd756247
#
_entry.id   fa2fccd462961154eee54d7edd756247
#
_cell.length_a   1.000
_cell.length_b   1.000
_cell.length_c   1.000
_cell.angle_alpha   90.00
_cell.angle_beta   90.00
_cell.angle_gamma   90.00
#
_symmetry.space_group_name_H-M   'P 1'
#
loop_
_entity.id
_entity.type
_entity.pdbx_description
1 polymer ?
#
loop_
_entity_poly.entity_id
_entity_poly.type
_entity_poly.pdbx_seq_one_letter_code
_entity_poly.pdbx_strand_id
1 'polypeptide(L)'
;MSQDAFVAWARAHAIPISIPGTDESYDDLRFLDAWLDEKRILLVGESAHYLHEWNRWRARLFKYLALHHGYTTFVLECGLVEGRLVHDYVAGADTQWNEIARAINNVWGVWAEINELIRWMREWNARPDRPFELRFYPMDGTANWTHAGRAYEAVHAFAARVDPALAEDMEAWLAGGVAEVSLADRTEVSDARYCDLIGAASLVVSRIEQARLAYTAASSYDDYDWSLRAAQILRDVLMAIAQTEADFEVGVRQLWNVRDVSM
;
A
#
# COMPACT_ATOMS: atom_id res chain seq x y z
N MET A 1 -38.83 -3.00 3.48
CA MET A 1 -39.03 -3.39 2.06
C MET A 1 -38.88 -4.91 1.98
N SER A 2 -39.79 -5.63 1.35
CA SER A 2 -39.65 -7.08 1.16
C SER A 2 -38.53 -7.38 0.16
N GLN A 3 -38.02 -8.62 0.19
CA GLN A 3 -36.94 -9.05 -0.75
C GLN A 3 -37.38 -8.87 -2.21
N ASP A 4 -38.66 -9.23 -2.54
CA ASP A 4 -39.20 -9.09 -3.89
C ASP A 4 -39.30 -7.63 -4.33
N ALA A 5 -39.70 -6.74 -3.43
CA ALA A 5 -39.75 -5.30 -3.69
C ALA A 5 -38.36 -4.70 -3.92
N PHE A 6 -37.34 -5.17 -3.18
CA PHE A 6 -35.95 -4.76 -3.41
C PHE A 6 -35.44 -5.25 -4.76
N VAL A 7 -35.66 -6.52 -5.08
CA VAL A 7 -35.26 -7.10 -6.38
C VAL A 7 -35.90 -6.37 -7.55
N ALA A 8 -37.19 -6.07 -7.46
CA ALA A 8 -37.92 -5.33 -8.49
C ALA A 8 -37.37 -3.90 -8.65
N TRP A 9 -37.13 -3.21 -7.54
CA TRP A 9 -36.51 -1.88 -7.55
C TRP A 9 -35.09 -1.91 -8.15
N ALA A 10 -34.25 -2.85 -7.72
CA ALA A 10 -32.89 -2.97 -8.22
C ALA A 10 -32.83 -3.23 -9.73
N ARG A 11 -33.70 -4.12 -10.23
CA ARG A 11 -33.81 -4.38 -11.68
C ARG A 11 -34.29 -3.16 -12.49
N ALA A 12 -35.10 -2.31 -11.91
CA ALA A 12 -35.62 -1.11 -12.56
C ALA A 12 -34.59 0.05 -12.57
N HIS A 13 -33.63 0.05 -11.63
CA HIS A 13 -32.71 1.16 -11.43
C HIS A 13 -31.23 0.80 -11.63
N ALA A 14 -30.90 -0.49 -11.76
CA ALA A 14 -29.54 -0.91 -12.01
C ALA A 14 -29.05 -0.46 -13.38
N ILE A 15 -27.87 0.12 -13.42
CA ILE A 15 -27.18 0.45 -14.66
C ILE A 15 -26.32 -0.76 -15.03
N PRO A 16 -26.58 -1.42 -16.17
CA PRO A 16 -25.78 -2.56 -16.57
C PRO A 16 -24.36 -2.10 -16.95
N ILE A 17 -23.37 -2.76 -16.36
CA ILE A 17 -21.96 -2.59 -16.73
C ILE A 17 -21.46 -3.91 -17.31
N SER A 18 -20.60 -3.83 -18.31
CA SER A 18 -19.95 -4.99 -18.88
C SER A 18 -18.59 -5.25 -18.24
N ILE A 19 -18.22 -6.53 -18.18
CA ILE A 19 -16.87 -6.96 -17.87
C ILE A 19 -16.33 -7.58 -19.17
N PRO A 20 -15.87 -6.75 -20.12
CA PRO A 20 -15.46 -7.23 -21.44
C PRO A 20 -14.18 -8.07 -21.32
N GLY A 21 -13.97 -8.94 -22.31
CA GLY A 21 -12.73 -9.67 -22.48
C GLY A 21 -11.58 -8.75 -22.84
N THR A 22 -11.34 -8.58 -24.14
CA THR A 22 -10.21 -7.82 -24.70
C THR A 22 -10.58 -6.49 -25.35
N ASP A 23 -11.85 -6.28 -25.71
CA ASP A 23 -12.31 -5.03 -26.31
C ASP A 23 -12.69 -4.02 -25.24
N GLU A 24 -11.91 -2.96 -25.17
CA GLU A 24 -12.07 -1.90 -24.15
C GLU A 24 -12.92 -0.74 -24.70
N SER A 25 -14.21 -1.01 -25.07
CA SER A 25 -15.17 0.08 -25.09
C SER A 25 -15.49 0.49 -23.64
N TYR A 26 -15.58 1.79 -23.42
CA TYR A 26 -15.98 2.37 -22.11
C TYR A 26 -17.38 2.99 -22.15
N ASP A 27 -18.18 2.71 -23.18
CA ASP A 27 -19.47 3.38 -23.38
C ASP A 27 -20.45 3.13 -22.25
N ASP A 28 -20.40 1.96 -21.64
CA ASP A 28 -21.20 1.58 -20.46
C ASP A 28 -20.74 2.26 -19.16
N LEU A 29 -19.58 2.91 -19.13
CA LEU A 29 -19.09 3.68 -17.99
C LEU A 29 -19.41 5.18 -18.08
N ARG A 30 -19.93 5.67 -19.21
CA ARG A 30 -20.23 7.09 -19.42
C ARG A 30 -21.26 7.67 -18.45
N PHE A 31 -22.09 6.84 -17.82
CA PHE A 31 -23.00 7.31 -16.77
C PHE A 31 -22.26 7.92 -15.58
N LEU A 32 -20.96 7.57 -15.40
CA LEU A 32 -20.12 8.13 -14.34
C LEU A 32 -19.75 9.60 -14.65
N ASP A 33 -19.75 10.05 -15.90
CA ASP A 33 -19.29 11.38 -16.29
C ASP A 33 -19.94 12.48 -15.46
N ALA A 34 -21.28 12.39 -15.30
CA ALA A 34 -22.04 13.35 -14.51
C ALA A 34 -21.73 13.31 -13.00
N TRP A 35 -21.25 12.17 -12.48
CA TRP A 35 -20.91 12.01 -11.07
C TRP A 35 -19.47 12.42 -10.77
N LEU A 36 -18.60 12.34 -11.77
CA LEU A 36 -17.17 12.61 -11.64
C LEU A 36 -16.82 14.08 -11.82
N ASP A 37 -17.78 14.89 -12.28
CA ASP A 37 -17.59 16.33 -12.48
C ASP A 37 -17.03 16.97 -11.20
N GLU A 38 -15.90 17.69 -11.33
CA GLU A 38 -15.14 18.33 -10.25
C GLU A 38 -14.61 17.41 -9.14
N LYS A 39 -14.81 16.09 -9.23
CA LYS A 39 -14.27 15.15 -8.24
C LYS A 39 -12.80 14.85 -8.49
N ARG A 40 -11.98 15.01 -7.47
CA ARG A 40 -10.53 14.75 -7.53
C ARG A 40 -10.14 13.39 -6.94
N ILE A 41 -11.00 12.81 -6.14
CA ILE A 41 -10.78 11.53 -5.45
C ILE A 41 -12.01 10.66 -5.65
N LEU A 42 -11.80 9.42 -6.07
CA LEU A 42 -12.81 8.39 -6.16
C LEU A 42 -12.41 7.21 -5.27
N LEU A 43 -13.26 6.89 -4.31
CA LEU A 43 -13.09 5.72 -3.45
C LEU A 43 -13.88 4.54 -4.03
N VAL A 44 -13.21 3.44 -4.28
CA VAL A 44 -13.80 2.21 -4.80
C VAL A 44 -13.71 1.13 -3.73
N GLY A 45 -14.83 0.84 -3.08
CA GLY A 45 -14.90 -0.21 -2.08
C GLY A 45 -14.83 -1.60 -2.71
N GLU A 46 -14.68 -2.60 -1.87
CA GLU A 46 -14.58 -4.00 -2.24
C GLU A 46 -15.53 -4.85 -1.38
N SER A 47 -16.19 -5.81 -2.03
CA SER A 47 -17.05 -6.75 -1.31
C SER A 47 -16.35 -8.06 -0.94
N ALA A 48 -15.33 -8.45 -1.70
CA ALA A 48 -14.52 -9.65 -1.48
C ALA A 48 -13.22 -9.59 -2.30
N HIS A 49 -12.11 -9.95 -1.67
CA HIS A 49 -10.77 -9.88 -2.27
C HIS A 49 -10.56 -10.79 -3.49
N TYR A 50 -11.18 -11.95 -3.52
CA TYR A 50 -10.83 -13.03 -4.43
C TYR A 50 -11.75 -13.15 -5.65
N LEU A 51 -12.33 -12.04 -6.10
CA LEU A 51 -13.20 -12.00 -7.26
C LEU A 51 -12.46 -11.42 -8.48
N HIS A 52 -12.20 -12.28 -9.45
CA HIS A 52 -11.61 -11.95 -10.74
C HIS A 52 -12.34 -10.80 -11.45
N GLU A 53 -13.67 -10.85 -11.48
CA GLU A 53 -14.53 -9.86 -12.12
C GLU A 53 -14.35 -8.47 -11.50
N TRP A 54 -14.20 -8.39 -10.18
CA TRP A 54 -13.95 -7.12 -9.48
C TRP A 54 -12.60 -6.51 -9.84
N ASN A 55 -11.56 -7.33 -9.89
CA ASN A 55 -10.22 -6.86 -10.25
C ASN A 55 -10.18 -6.38 -11.70
N ARG A 56 -10.84 -7.10 -12.61
CA ARG A 56 -10.97 -6.70 -14.01
C ARG A 56 -11.75 -5.40 -14.15
N TRP A 57 -12.89 -5.28 -13.45
CA TRP A 57 -13.69 -4.06 -13.46
C TRP A 57 -12.92 -2.87 -12.88
N ARG A 58 -12.22 -3.05 -11.77
CA ARG A 58 -11.38 -2.02 -11.14
C ARG A 58 -10.28 -1.53 -12.08
N ALA A 59 -9.57 -2.44 -12.73
CA ALA A 59 -8.55 -2.09 -13.70
C ALA A 59 -9.13 -1.30 -14.90
N ARG A 60 -10.28 -1.74 -15.41
CA ARG A 60 -10.99 -1.07 -16.49
C ARG A 60 -11.49 0.31 -16.08
N LEU A 61 -12.08 0.42 -14.89
CA LEU A 61 -12.52 1.70 -14.33
C LEU A 61 -11.36 2.69 -14.23
N PHE A 62 -10.22 2.27 -13.67
CA PHE A 62 -9.07 3.16 -13.55
C PHE A 62 -8.56 3.63 -14.92
N LYS A 63 -8.47 2.75 -15.91
CA LYS A 63 -8.11 3.15 -17.27
C LYS A 63 -9.08 4.19 -17.85
N TYR A 64 -10.39 3.98 -17.67
CA TYR A 64 -11.41 4.95 -18.07
C TYR A 64 -11.21 6.31 -17.39
N LEU A 65 -11.03 6.31 -16.08
CA LEU A 65 -10.80 7.52 -15.29
C LEU A 65 -9.53 8.27 -15.72
N ALA A 66 -8.45 7.54 -16.01
CA ALA A 66 -7.20 8.12 -16.46
C ALA A 66 -7.33 8.75 -17.85
N LEU A 67 -7.94 8.03 -18.79
CA LEU A 67 -8.02 8.44 -20.21
C LEU A 67 -9.06 9.56 -20.43
N HIS A 68 -10.12 9.63 -19.65
CA HIS A 68 -11.26 10.52 -19.91
C HIS A 68 -11.49 11.57 -18.83
N HIS A 69 -11.01 11.36 -17.61
CA HIS A 69 -11.28 12.25 -16.46
C HIS A 69 -10.03 12.77 -15.75
N GLY A 70 -8.83 12.45 -16.26
CA GLY A 70 -7.58 12.99 -15.74
C GLY A 70 -7.15 12.45 -14.37
N TYR A 71 -7.66 11.31 -13.94
CA TYR A 71 -7.17 10.63 -12.74
C TYR A 71 -5.83 9.97 -13.03
N THR A 72 -4.78 10.47 -12.44
CA THR A 72 -3.41 10.04 -12.75
C THR A 72 -2.82 9.09 -11.71
N THR A 73 -3.49 8.88 -10.60
CA THR A 73 -2.97 8.11 -9.48
C THR A 73 -3.88 6.94 -9.15
N PHE A 74 -3.30 5.73 -9.13
CA PHE A 74 -3.95 4.53 -8.64
C PHE A 74 -3.42 4.20 -7.26
N VAL A 75 -4.31 4.17 -6.28
CA VAL A 75 -4.00 3.80 -4.89
C VAL A 75 -4.59 2.43 -4.60
N LEU A 76 -3.76 1.50 -4.12
CA LEU A 76 -4.16 0.12 -3.83
C LEU A 76 -3.91 -0.20 -2.36
N GLU A 77 -4.79 -0.98 -1.76
CA GLU A 77 -4.62 -1.58 -0.44
C GLU A 77 -3.51 -2.64 -0.47
N CYS A 78 -2.27 -2.19 -0.46
CA CYS A 78 -1.08 -3.04 -0.35
C CYS A 78 -0.04 -2.33 0.52
N GLY A 79 0.93 -3.11 1.05
CA GLY A 79 1.92 -2.59 1.99
C GLY A 79 2.72 -1.42 1.42
N LEU A 80 2.82 -0.34 2.18
CA LEU A 80 3.51 0.88 1.77
C LEU A 80 4.98 0.61 1.51
N VAL A 81 5.63 -0.13 2.38
CA VAL A 81 7.06 -0.43 2.28
C VAL A 81 7.37 -1.23 1.02
N GLU A 82 6.62 -2.31 0.81
CA GLU A 82 6.78 -3.19 -0.34
C GLU A 82 6.31 -2.51 -1.63
N GLY A 83 5.24 -1.75 -1.55
CA GLY A 83 4.63 -1.05 -2.68
C GLY A 83 5.51 0.06 -3.26
N ARG A 84 6.56 0.49 -2.55
CA ARG A 84 7.57 1.40 -3.11
C ARG A 84 8.21 0.81 -4.38
N LEU A 85 8.50 -0.48 -4.41
CA LEU A 85 9.03 -1.13 -5.62
C LEU A 85 8.07 -1.03 -6.80
N VAL A 86 6.75 -1.16 -6.54
CA VAL A 86 5.72 -1.00 -7.58
C VAL A 86 5.65 0.43 -8.07
N HIS A 87 5.71 1.40 -7.16
CA HIS A 87 5.76 2.83 -7.48
C HIS A 87 6.95 3.14 -8.40
N ASP A 88 8.14 2.72 -8.00
CA ASP A 88 9.37 2.95 -8.76
C ASP A 88 9.35 2.25 -10.12
N TYR A 89 8.80 1.03 -10.19
CA TYR A 89 8.59 0.31 -11.44
C TYR A 89 7.67 1.06 -12.39
N VAL A 90 6.54 1.55 -11.92
CA VAL A 90 5.60 2.37 -12.73
C VAL A 90 6.27 3.66 -13.20
N ALA A 91 7.11 4.27 -12.36
CA ALA A 91 7.91 5.45 -12.71
C ALA A 91 9.07 5.17 -13.69
N GLY A 92 9.39 3.91 -13.97
CA GLY A 92 10.37 3.53 -14.99
C GLY A 92 11.63 2.85 -14.47
N ALA A 93 11.72 2.53 -13.16
CA ALA A 93 12.87 1.81 -12.61
C ALA A 93 13.04 0.43 -13.26
N ASP A 94 14.31 0.03 -13.44
CA ASP A 94 14.66 -1.29 -13.97
C ASP A 94 14.60 -2.34 -12.86
N THR A 95 13.41 -2.88 -12.63
CA THR A 95 13.13 -3.90 -11.62
C THR A 95 12.51 -5.13 -12.27
N GLN A 96 12.93 -6.31 -11.81
CA GLN A 96 12.43 -7.57 -12.36
C GLN A 96 10.97 -7.80 -11.97
N TRP A 97 10.16 -8.27 -12.91
CA TRP A 97 8.73 -8.47 -12.69
C TRP A 97 8.39 -9.38 -11.50
N ASN A 98 9.18 -10.41 -11.26
CA ASN A 98 8.97 -11.33 -10.12
C ASN A 98 9.12 -10.64 -8.76
N GLU A 99 9.93 -9.58 -8.67
CA GLU A 99 10.07 -8.76 -7.46
C GLU A 99 8.84 -7.89 -7.27
N ILE A 100 8.36 -7.27 -8.35
CA ILE A 100 7.14 -6.46 -8.36
C ILE A 100 5.93 -7.28 -7.94
N ALA A 101 5.74 -8.47 -8.52
CA ALA A 101 4.60 -9.33 -8.18
C ALA A 101 4.59 -9.76 -6.70
N ARG A 102 5.76 -9.92 -6.09
CA ARG A 102 5.87 -10.20 -4.64
C ARG A 102 5.61 -8.95 -3.79
N ALA A 103 5.97 -7.78 -4.29
CA ALA A 103 5.81 -6.51 -3.58
C ALA A 103 4.34 -6.07 -3.49
N ILE A 104 3.50 -6.48 -4.43
CA ILE A 104 2.06 -6.15 -4.43
C ILE A 104 1.30 -6.89 -3.31
N ASN A 105 1.95 -7.68 -2.53
CA ASN A 105 1.50 -8.59 -1.47
C ASN A 105 0.92 -9.93 -1.97
N ASN A 106 0.65 -10.83 -1.00
CA ASN A 106 0.18 -12.18 -1.28
C ASN A 106 -1.26 -12.23 -1.83
N VAL A 107 -2.05 -11.18 -1.63
CA VAL A 107 -3.44 -11.11 -2.09
C VAL A 107 -3.50 -10.57 -3.52
N TRP A 108 -2.93 -9.40 -3.77
CA TRP A 108 -3.06 -8.71 -5.06
C TRP A 108 -2.06 -9.17 -6.11
N GLY A 109 -0.87 -9.59 -5.70
CA GLY A 109 0.21 -10.00 -6.61
C GLY A 109 -0.07 -11.29 -7.39
N VAL A 110 -1.03 -12.10 -6.95
CA VAL A 110 -1.45 -13.32 -7.65
C VAL A 110 -2.50 -13.06 -8.73
N TRP A 111 -3.10 -11.87 -8.78
CA TRP A 111 -4.15 -11.53 -9.74
C TRP A 111 -3.60 -10.97 -11.04
N ALA A 112 -3.92 -11.65 -12.13
CA ALA A 112 -3.48 -11.25 -13.48
C ALA A 112 -3.90 -9.82 -13.82
N GLU A 113 -5.11 -9.42 -13.44
CA GLU A 113 -5.70 -8.11 -13.77
C GLU A 113 -4.96 -6.95 -13.13
N ILE A 114 -4.55 -7.09 -11.88
CA ILE A 114 -3.75 -6.07 -11.17
C ILE A 114 -2.34 -6.02 -11.79
N ASN A 115 -1.76 -7.18 -12.07
CA ASN A 115 -0.47 -7.28 -12.73
C ASN A 115 -0.48 -6.63 -14.14
N GLU A 116 -1.53 -6.87 -14.91
CA GLU A 116 -1.73 -6.25 -16.23
C GLU A 116 -1.93 -4.73 -16.12
N LEU A 117 -2.69 -4.27 -15.12
CA LEU A 117 -2.87 -2.84 -14.89
C LEU A 117 -1.54 -2.15 -14.60
N ILE A 118 -0.72 -2.71 -13.72
CA ILE A 118 0.58 -2.13 -13.35
C ILE A 118 1.53 -2.10 -14.56
N ARG A 119 1.56 -3.16 -15.38
CA ARG A 119 2.33 -3.16 -16.63
C ARG A 119 1.82 -2.09 -17.60
N TRP A 120 0.51 -1.99 -17.76
CA TRP A 120 -0.10 -0.96 -18.59
C TRP A 120 0.29 0.47 -18.13
N MET A 121 0.31 0.73 -16.82
CA MET A 121 0.74 2.03 -16.28
C MET A 121 2.19 2.32 -16.65
N ARG A 122 3.09 1.33 -16.52
CA ARG A 122 4.49 1.46 -16.94
C ARG A 122 4.62 1.71 -18.44
N GLU A 123 3.91 0.93 -19.27
CA GLU A 123 3.92 1.09 -20.72
C GLU A 123 3.38 2.46 -21.14
N TRP A 124 2.33 2.95 -20.47
CA TRP A 124 1.84 4.31 -20.65
C TRP A 124 2.92 5.34 -20.35
N ASN A 125 3.61 5.21 -19.22
CA ASN A 125 4.66 6.12 -18.82
C ASN A 125 5.90 6.06 -19.72
N ALA A 126 6.14 4.98 -20.42
CA ALA A 126 7.23 4.85 -21.38
C ALA A 126 6.96 5.57 -22.71
N ARG A 127 5.74 6.01 -23.00
CA ARG A 127 5.39 6.70 -24.25
C ARG A 127 6.00 8.11 -24.26
N PRO A 128 6.68 8.50 -25.32
CA PRO A 128 7.27 9.84 -25.43
C PRO A 128 6.23 10.97 -25.57
N ASP A 129 5.06 10.64 -26.07
CA ASP A 129 3.95 11.56 -26.38
C ASP A 129 2.82 11.52 -25.32
N ARG A 130 3.06 10.88 -24.18
CA ARG A 130 2.04 10.80 -23.12
C ARG A 130 1.64 12.20 -22.62
N PRO A 131 0.35 12.50 -22.50
CA PRO A 131 -0.11 13.82 -22.03
C PRO A 131 0.03 14.01 -20.52
N PHE A 132 0.17 12.92 -19.76
CA PHE A 132 0.34 12.90 -18.31
C PHE A 132 1.07 11.64 -17.87
N GLU A 133 1.57 11.65 -16.65
CA GLU A 133 2.23 10.52 -15.99
C GLU A 133 1.25 9.80 -15.06
N LEU A 134 1.24 8.48 -15.09
CA LEU A 134 0.50 7.64 -14.15
C LEU A 134 1.37 7.30 -12.93
N ARG A 135 0.76 7.30 -11.76
CA ARG A 135 1.43 7.00 -10.50
C ARG A 135 0.70 5.90 -9.74
N PHE A 136 1.47 5.04 -9.12
CA PHE A 136 0.97 4.01 -8.20
C PHE A 136 1.35 4.38 -6.78
N TYR A 137 0.39 4.28 -5.84
CA TYR A 137 0.68 4.40 -4.42
C TYR A 137 0.03 3.26 -3.63
N PRO A 138 0.77 2.64 -2.71
CA PRO A 138 0.21 1.76 -1.69
C PRO A 138 -0.45 2.58 -0.59
N MET A 139 -1.45 1.99 0.10
CA MET A 139 -2.15 2.67 1.19
C MET A 139 -2.23 1.87 2.49
N ASP A 140 -1.68 0.66 2.56
CA ASP A 140 -1.62 -0.11 3.79
C ASP A 140 -0.25 0.05 4.46
N GLY A 141 -0.13 -0.26 5.76
CA GLY A 141 1.11 -0.13 6.50
C GLY A 141 2.21 -1.04 5.94
N THR A 142 2.05 -2.33 6.09
CA THR A 142 2.95 -3.36 5.53
C THR A 142 2.15 -4.50 4.95
N ALA A 143 2.70 -5.18 3.96
CA ALA A 143 2.08 -6.35 3.36
C ALA A 143 1.87 -7.50 4.35
N ASN A 144 2.62 -7.52 5.42
CA ASN A 144 2.51 -8.52 6.47
C ASN A 144 2.69 -7.87 7.86
N TRP A 145 1.58 -7.60 8.53
CA TRP A 145 1.55 -7.02 9.88
C TRP A 145 2.13 -7.94 10.96
N THR A 146 2.62 -9.10 10.61
CA THR A 146 3.20 -10.05 11.54
C THR A 146 4.70 -9.87 11.76
N HIS A 147 5.37 -9.02 10.95
CA HIS A 147 6.81 -8.76 11.08
C HIS A 147 7.15 -7.30 10.75
N ALA A 148 8.12 -6.77 11.47
CA ALA A 148 8.66 -5.42 11.26
C ALA A 148 9.91 -5.36 10.36
N GLY A 149 10.44 -6.52 9.93
CA GLY A 149 11.75 -6.63 9.27
C GLY A 149 11.89 -5.80 8.00
N ARG A 150 10.90 -5.82 7.11
CA ARG A 150 10.97 -5.04 5.86
C ARG A 150 10.94 -3.53 6.08
N ALA A 151 10.15 -3.07 7.05
CA ALA A 151 10.15 -1.65 7.41
C ALA A 151 11.51 -1.24 7.99
N TYR A 152 12.09 -2.08 8.85
CA TYR A 152 13.46 -1.87 9.35
C TYR A 152 14.47 -1.80 8.20
N GLU A 153 14.48 -2.77 7.29
CA GLU A 153 15.41 -2.81 6.15
C GLU A 153 15.30 -1.55 5.28
N ALA A 154 14.09 -1.09 4.99
CA ALA A 154 13.86 0.09 4.17
C ALA A 154 14.40 1.37 4.84
N VAL A 155 14.13 1.55 6.13
CA VAL A 155 14.60 2.71 6.90
C VAL A 155 16.11 2.66 7.07
N HIS A 156 16.68 1.51 7.39
CA HIS A 156 18.11 1.32 7.56
C HIS A 156 18.87 1.62 6.26
N ALA A 157 18.38 1.12 5.12
CA ALA A 157 18.99 1.39 3.82
C ALA A 157 18.97 2.90 3.45
N PHE A 158 17.93 3.61 3.83
CA PHE A 158 17.88 5.06 3.69
C PHE A 158 18.88 5.75 4.63
N ALA A 159 18.87 5.40 5.92
CA ALA A 159 19.77 5.97 6.92
C ALA A 159 21.23 5.76 6.54
N ALA A 160 21.62 4.57 6.08
CA ALA A 160 22.98 4.27 5.65
C ALA A 160 23.50 5.20 4.53
N ARG A 161 22.60 5.75 3.70
CA ARG A 161 22.97 6.72 2.65
C ARG A 161 23.07 8.16 3.14
N VAL A 162 22.20 8.57 4.08
CA VAL A 162 22.04 9.99 4.43
C VAL A 162 22.53 10.33 5.84
N ASP A 163 22.56 9.36 6.75
CA ASP A 163 23.02 9.47 8.14
C ASP A 163 23.55 8.13 8.65
N PRO A 164 24.79 7.76 8.32
CA PRO A 164 25.40 6.50 8.76
C PRO A 164 25.35 6.30 10.28
N ALA A 165 25.40 7.38 11.07
CA ALA A 165 25.32 7.28 12.53
C ALA A 165 23.93 6.81 12.98
N LEU A 166 22.86 7.24 12.29
CA LEU A 166 21.54 6.69 12.55
C LEU A 166 21.44 5.21 12.17
N ALA A 167 22.08 4.78 11.08
CA ALA A 167 22.11 3.37 10.70
C ALA A 167 22.80 2.51 11.75
N GLU A 168 23.96 2.95 12.28
CA GLU A 168 24.68 2.29 13.38
C GLU A 168 23.82 2.21 14.65
N ASP A 169 23.14 3.30 15.01
CA ASP A 169 22.20 3.33 16.14
C ASP A 169 21.05 2.32 15.93
N MET A 170 20.48 2.26 14.74
CA MET A 170 19.41 1.31 14.41
C MET A 170 19.88 -0.14 14.52
N GLU A 171 21.10 -0.46 14.08
CA GLU A 171 21.69 -1.79 14.24
C GLU A 171 21.82 -2.14 15.73
N ALA A 172 22.33 -1.23 16.52
CA ALA A 172 22.51 -1.45 17.94
C ALA A 172 21.19 -1.60 18.72
N TRP A 173 20.16 -0.84 18.36
CA TRP A 173 18.91 -0.78 19.12
C TRP A 173 17.87 -1.81 18.67
N LEU A 174 17.80 -2.10 17.37
CA LEU A 174 16.68 -2.76 16.73
C LEU A 174 17.01 -4.09 16.05
N ALA A 175 18.20 -4.24 15.43
CA ALA A 175 18.42 -5.33 14.45
C ALA A 175 18.14 -6.72 15.01
N GLY A 176 18.69 -7.08 16.17
CA GLY A 176 18.41 -8.37 16.80
C GLY A 176 16.96 -8.55 17.19
N GLY A 177 16.36 -7.50 17.78
CA GLY A 177 14.98 -7.56 18.27
C GLY A 177 13.93 -7.60 17.18
N VAL A 178 14.12 -6.87 16.07
CA VAL A 178 13.17 -6.88 14.94
C VAL A 178 13.12 -8.26 14.27
N ALA A 179 14.24 -8.98 14.21
CA ALA A 179 14.28 -10.34 13.68
C ALA A 179 13.62 -11.38 14.62
N GLU A 180 13.62 -11.12 15.93
CA GLU A 180 13.05 -11.99 16.96
C GLU A 180 11.54 -11.78 17.14
N VAL A 181 11.01 -10.62 16.71
CA VAL A 181 9.62 -10.23 16.96
C VAL A 181 8.74 -10.61 15.77
N SER A 182 7.85 -11.54 16.01
CA SER A 182 6.75 -11.86 15.09
C SER A 182 5.46 -12.08 15.88
N LEU A 183 4.32 -12.02 15.18
CA LEU A 183 3.04 -12.35 15.82
C LEU A 183 3.00 -13.81 16.30
N ALA A 184 3.68 -14.73 15.61
CA ALA A 184 3.75 -16.14 15.99
C ALA A 184 4.50 -16.33 17.32
N ASP A 185 5.50 -15.49 17.60
CA ASP A 185 6.39 -15.60 18.75
C ASP A 185 6.04 -14.59 19.86
N ARG A 186 4.86 -13.97 19.79
CA ARG A 186 4.43 -12.90 20.72
C ARG A 186 4.63 -13.27 22.18
N THR A 187 4.36 -14.51 22.55
CA THR A 187 4.46 -14.98 23.94
C THR A 187 5.89 -15.31 24.38
N GLU A 188 6.84 -15.39 23.47
CA GLU A 188 8.24 -15.69 23.77
C GLU A 188 9.04 -14.44 24.10
N VAL A 189 8.53 -13.25 23.74
CA VAL A 189 9.17 -11.96 23.94
C VAL A 189 8.48 -11.22 25.09
N SER A 190 9.25 -10.72 26.06
CA SER A 190 8.70 -9.99 27.19
C SER A 190 8.15 -8.60 26.81
N ASP A 191 7.15 -8.13 27.58
CA ASP A 191 6.59 -6.78 27.41
C ASP A 191 7.66 -5.69 27.56
N ALA A 192 8.63 -5.87 28.45
CA ALA A 192 9.75 -4.93 28.60
C ALA A 192 10.56 -4.83 27.31
N ARG A 193 10.83 -5.97 26.64
CA ARG A 193 11.55 -5.98 25.35
C ARG A 193 10.76 -5.28 24.25
N TYR A 194 9.44 -5.47 24.20
CA TYR A 194 8.59 -4.70 23.28
C TYR A 194 8.64 -3.20 23.55
N CYS A 195 8.58 -2.78 24.83
CA CYS A 195 8.72 -1.37 25.19
C CYS A 195 10.05 -0.77 24.73
N ASP A 196 11.15 -1.50 24.87
CA ASP A 196 12.48 -1.07 24.41
C ASP A 196 12.50 -0.90 22.89
N LEU A 197 11.97 -1.87 22.12
CA LEU A 197 11.94 -1.82 20.67
C LEU A 197 11.04 -0.69 20.14
N ILE A 198 9.86 -0.49 20.74
CA ILE A 198 8.94 0.60 20.39
C ILE A 198 9.58 1.96 20.72
N GLY A 199 10.24 2.05 21.85
CA GLY A 199 11.00 3.24 22.25
C GLY A 199 12.09 3.57 21.25
N ALA A 200 12.90 2.59 20.85
CA ALA A 200 13.94 2.75 19.85
C ALA A 200 13.38 3.16 18.48
N ALA A 201 12.32 2.50 17.99
CA ALA A 201 11.67 2.85 16.74
C ALA A 201 11.08 4.29 16.78
N SER A 202 10.55 4.72 17.94
CA SER A 202 10.05 6.08 18.12
C SER A 202 11.18 7.12 18.07
N LEU A 203 12.37 6.79 18.58
CA LEU A 203 13.55 7.66 18.45
C LEU A 203 14.01 7.75 16.99
N VAL A 204 13.96 6.67 16.21
CA VAL A 204 14.26 6.67 14.77
C VAL A 204 13.30 7.62 14.04
N VAL A 205 11.99 7.51 14.27
CA VAL A 205 11.00 8.42 13.69
C VAL A 205 11.34 9.87 14.03
N SER A 206 11.57 10.16 15.32
CA SER A 206 11.89 11.51 15.77
C SER A 206 13.16 12.09 15.12
N ARG A 207 14.22 11.29 14.97
CA ARG A 207 15.45 11.73 14.29
C ARG A 207 15.23 12.03 12.82
N ILE A 208 14.48 11.21 12.11
CA ILE A 208 14.13 11.45 10.70
C ILE A 208 13.32 12.75 10.57
N GLU A 209 12.31 12.96 11.43
CA GLU A 209 11.51 14.19 11.42
C GLU A 209 12.34 15.45 11.68
N GLN A 210 13.21 15.42 12.70
CA GLN A 210 14.07 16.56 13.05
C GLN A 210 15.09 16.86 11.96
N ALA A 211 15.60 15.84 11.26
CA ALA A 211 16.58 15.97 10.20
C ALA A 211 15.99 16.28 8.81
N ARG A 212 14.69 16.54 8.71
CA ARG A 212 13.95 16.72 7.45
C ARG A 212 14.71 17.52 6.40
N LEU A 213 15.19 18.71 6.75
CA LEU A 213 15.88 19.57 5.78
C LEU A 213 17.20 18.96 5.30
N ALA A 214 17.98 18.38 6.20
CA ALA A 214 19.24 17.75 5.88
C ALA A 214 19.03 16.50 4.99
N TYR A 215 18.09 15.64 5.35
CA TYR A 215 17.84 14.41 4.62
C TYR A 215 17.21 14.67 3.26
N THR A 216 16.28 15.65 3.15
CA THR A 216 15.74 16.06 1.86
C THR A 216 16.85 16.64 0.95
N ALA A 217 17.79 17.37 1.49
CA ALA A 217 18.93 17.91 0.73
C ALA A 217 19.94 16.83 0.31
N ALA A 218 20.11 15.78 1.13
CA ALA A 218 21.03 14.66 0.85
C ALA A 218 20.42 13.59 -0.08
N SER A 219 19.10 13.60 -0.28
CA SER A 219 18.37 12.65 -1.13
C SER A 219 17.35 13.37 -2.00
N SER A 220 16.07 13.24 -1.66
CA SER A 220 14.95 13.98 -2.23
C SER A 220 13.83 14.09 -1.19
N TYR A 221 12.83 14.96 -1.44
CA TYR A 221 11.66 15.03 -0.59
C TYR A 221 10.88 13.70 -0.63
N ASP A 222 10.80 13.09 -1.78
CA ASP A 222 10.09 11.81 -1.97
C ASP A 222 10.76 10.68 -1.19
N ASP A 223 12.07 10.51 -1.30
CA ASP A 223 12.83 9.52 -0.51
C ASP A 223 12.72 9.77 1.00
N TYR A 224 12.74 11.03 1.41
CA TYR A 224 12.52 11.40 2.81
C TYR A 224 11.12 10.98 3.28
N ASP A 225 10.06 11.33 2.53
CA ASP A 225 8.67 11.05 2.92
C ASP A 225 8.41 9.53 3.00
N TRP A 226 8.89 8.76 2.01
CA TRP A 226 8.82 7.31 2.04
C TRP A 226 9.54 6.70 3.23
N SER A 227 10.71 7.22 3.58
CA SER A 227 11.50 6.70 4.70
C SER A 227 10.90 7.05 6.04
N LEU A 228 10.33 8.26 6.17
CA LEU A 228 9.60 8.65 7.38
C LEU A 228 8.38 7.74 7.59
N ARG A 229 7.60 7.48 6.54
CA ARG A 229 6.45 6.58 6.61
C ARG A 229 6.87 5.14 6.94
N ALA A 230 7.95 4.64 6.35
CA ALA A 230 8.49 3.33 6.68
C ALA A 230 8.92 3.24 8.16
N ALA A 231 9.51 4.31 8.72
CA ALA A 231 9.87 4.36 10.13
C ALA A 231 8.64 4.39 11.05
N GLN A 232 7.60 5.12 10.67
CA GLN A 232 6.32 5.12 11.38
C GLN A 232 5.70 3.72 11.37
N ILE A 233 5.68 3.05 10.21
CA ILE A 233 5.18 1.67 10.07
C ILE A 233 6.01 0.69 10.90
N LEU A 234 7.33 0.82 10.93
CA LEU A 234 8.19 0.01 11.80
C LEU A 234 7.73 0.08 13.26
N ARG A 235 7.52 1.29 13.78
CA ARG A 235 7.01 1.50 15.13
C ARG A 235 5.60 0.92 15.32
N ASP A 236 4.70 1.18 14.38
CA ASP A 236 3.29 0.82 14.49
C ASP A 236 3.09 -0.70 14.43
N VAL A 237 3.88 -1.41 13.63
CA VAL A 237 3.89 -2.89 13.60
C VAL A 237 4.38 -3.46 14.93
N LEU A 238 5.46 -2.91 15.50
CA LEU A 238 5.94 -3.33 16.82
C LEU A 238 4.89 -3.10 17.91
N MET A 239 4.18 -1.96 17.85
CA MET A 239 3.07 -1.66 18.77
C MET A 239 1.91 -2.62 18.56
N ALA A 240 1.55 -2.92 17.32
CA ALA A 240 0.47 -3.84 17.01
C ALA A 240 0.74 -5.25 17.55
N ILE A 241 1.93 -5.77 17.29
CA ILE A 241 2.34 -7.09 17.80
C ILE A 241 2.36 -7.10 19.34
N ALA A 242 2.90 -6.06 19.98
CA ALA A 242 2.97 -5.96 21.42
C ALA A 242 1.59 -5.97 22.10
N GLN A 243 0.58 -5.38 21.47
CA GLN A 243 -0.78 -5.28 22.00
C GLN A 243 -1.66 -6.49 21.66
N THR A 244 -1.19 -7.37 20.76
CA THR A 244 -1.96 -8.52 20.32
C THR A 244 -1.94 -9.61 21.40
N GLU A 245 -3.12 -10.10 21.79
CA GLU A 245 -3.25 -11.23 22.70
C GLU A 245 -2.86 -12.55 21.99
N ALA A 246 -2.41 -13.54 22.78
CA ALA A 246 -2.06 -14.86 22.28
C ALA A 246 -3.27 -15.62 21.69
N ASP A 247 -4.50 -15.23 22.04
CA ASP A 247 -5.72 -15.74 21.41
C ASP A 247 -5.85 -15.19 19.99
N PHE A 248 -5.82 -16.10 19.00
CA PHE A 248 -5.82 -15.73 17.59
C PHE A 248 -7.01 -14.85 17.17
N GLU A 249 -8.20 -15.14 17.67
CA GLU A 249 -9.40 -14.36 17.29
C GLU A 249 -9.39 -12.95 17.86
N VAL A 250 -8.95 -12.81 19.10
CA VAL A 250 -8.82 -11.49 19.76
C VAL A 250 -7.66 -10.72 19.17
N GLY A 251 -6.53 -11.39 18.95
CA GLY A 251 -5.33 -10.81 18.37
C GLY A 251 -5.55 -10.24 16.97
N VAL A 252 -6.25 -10.97 16.10
CA VAL A 252 -6.58 -10.49 14.76
C VAL A 252 -7.45 -9.22 14.83
N ARG A 253 -8.43 -9.17 15.73
CA ARG A 253 -9.25 -7.95 15.89
C ARG A 253 -8.46 -6.74 16.37
N GLN A 254 -7.52 -6.93 17.30
CA GLN A 254 -6.64 -5.88 17.78
C GLN A 254 -5.71 -5.37 16.66
N LEU A 255 -5.14 -6.29 15.89
CA LEU A 255 -4.30 -5.98 14.73
C LEU A 255 -5.04 -5.12 13.68
N TRP A 256 -6.31 -5.45 13.41
CA TRP A 256 -7.13 -4.68 12.47
C TRP A 256 -7.38 -3.26 12.97
N ASN A 257 -7.64 -3.08 14.27
CA ASN A 257 -7.83 -1.75 14.83
C ASN A 257 -6.58 -0.86 14.68
N VAL A 258 -5.38 -1.41 14.85
CA VAL A 258 -4.13 -0.67 14.64
C VAL A 258 -3.92 -0.35 13.15
N ARG A 259 -4.23 -1.30 12.26
CA ARG A 259 -4.16 -1.12 10.83
C ARG A 259 -5.06 0.03 10.36
N ASP A 260 -6.30 0.10 10.83
CA ASP A 260 -7.26 1.14 10.45
C ASP A 260 -6.78 2.55 10.83
N VAL A 261 -5.97 2.68 11.87
CA VAL A 261 -5.40 3.97 12.28
C VAL A 261 -4.20 4.37 11.42
N SER A 262 -3.48 3.39 10.86
CA SER A 262 -2.27 3.64 10.06
C SER A 262 -2.54 3.80 8.55
N MET A 263 -3.71 3.45 8.08
CA MET A 263 -4.18 3.68 6.70
C MET A 263 -4.70 5.10 6.51
#